data_28920ab8a360cc52c08ba47f53760cd2
#
_entry.id   28920ab8a360cc52c08ba47f53760cd2
#
_cell.length_a   1.000
_cell.length_b   1.000
_cell.length_c   1.000
_cell.angle_alpha   90.00
_cell.angle_beta   90.00
_cell.angle_gamma   90.00
#
_symmetry.space_group_name_H-M   'P 1'
#
loop_
_entity.id
_entity.type
_entity.pdbx_description
1 polymer ?
#
loop_
_entity_poly.entity_id
_entity_poly.type
_entity_poly.pdbx_seq_one_letter_code
_entity_poly.pdbx_strand_id
1 'polypeptide(L)'
;MAARKPVAFPLEVHARPGKPLGMSPAAFLRDYWQKRPLLIRNAFADFQTPVMPDDLAGLACENGVLARLIRHDRATDGWSVRSGPFQESDFPGLPDHDWTLLVQDVDKWDPDVRAMIGHFDFLPRWRMDDVMISFAATGGSVGAHVDQYDVFLLQAHGHRRWQIDASEAVRGKRPPLDFRPDVELKLLQRFKATHDWVLAPGDMLYLPPNVPHNGVAEDPCLTFSFGMRAPSSAELISDYLDALIVDADENIRYQDPDLKLPADPNEIDTLAMNRVVTALNAIRMNDPDRLGDWFGRFITTYRAAGEVMPSGPAPSPEEITTALAEGMLLERHPWARLAWRRATRGARLYCSGLDIAMPVKDAQRLAAHERLDAAAWRGLSAKGQQGLHALMQQGYYQVIDPDYEEPEDEQDPVEVVAAVDQVQQIDDAFDDGVHEVTVHEEGVEVVVSFEHDERDEDEDQDAGDGAVPAAPVVPVGKARG
;
A
#
# COMPACT_ATOMS: atom_id res chain seq x y z
N MET A 1 -46.08 10.95 0.29
CA MET A 1 -45.12 9.89 0.57
C MET A 1 -44.42 10.23 1.88
N ALA A 2 -44.59 9.45 2.94
CA ALA A 2 -43.91 9.69 4.20
C ALA A 2 -42.42 9.39 3.99
N ALA A 3 -41.56 10.37 4.31
CA ALA A 3 -40.11 10.17 4.29
C ALA A 3 -39.78 9.03 5.25
N ARG A 4 -39.19 7.92 4.74
CA ARG A 4 -38.65 6.86 5.58
C ARG A 4 -37.58 7.49 6.47
N LYS A 5 -37.74 7.37 7.79
CA LYS A 5 -36.68 7.75 8.73
C LYS A 5 -35.40 7.05 8.29
N PRO A 6 -34.25 7.76 8.28
CA PRO A 6 -32.98 7.12 7.96
C PRO A 6 -32.75 5.97 8.94
N VAL A 7 -32.43 4.80 8.41
CA VAL A 7 -32.06 3.63 9.22
C VAL A 7 -30.72 3.98 9.89
N ALA A 8 -30.75 4.12 11.22
CA ALA A 8 -29.51 4.30 11.96
C ALA A 8 -28.76 2.95 11.95
N PHE A 9 -27.57 2.92 11.36
CA PHE A 9 -26.70 1.74 11.40
C PHE A 9 -25.88 1.79 12.68
N PRO A 10 -25.83 0.70 13.49
CA PRO A 10 -25.02 0.67 14.68
C PRO A 10 -23.54 0.76 14.30
N LEU A 11 -22.76 1.53 15.08
CA LEU A 11 -21.31 1.59 14.93
C LEU A 11 -20.58 0.58 15.83
N GLU A 12 -21.32 -0.17 16.63
CA GLU A 12 -20.82 -1.26 17.47
C GLU A 12 -21.74 -2.46 17.36
N VAL A 13 -21.15 -3.63 17.17
CA VAL A 13 -21.84 -4.92 17.08
C VAL A 13 -21.02 -5.98 17.85
N HIS A 14 -21.67 -7.10 18.15
CA HIS A 14 -21.00 -8.27 18.71
C HIS A 14 -20.90 -9.38 17.67
N ALA A 15 -19.73 -10.00 17.56
CA ALA A 15 -19.56 -11.22 16.79
C ALA A 15 -20.41 -12.36 17.37
N ARG A 16 -20.71 -13.34 16.54
CA ARG A 16 -21.50 -14.52 16.90
C ARG A 16 -20.90 -15.74 16.20
N PRO A 17 -21.11 -16.96 16.69
CA PRO A 17 -20.68 -18.17 16.00
C PRO A 17 -21.11 -18.15 14.52
N GLY A 18 -20.15 -18.35 13.60
CA GLY A 18 -20.36 -18.28 12.16
C GLY A 18 -20.58 -16.86 11.57
N LYS A 19 -20.46 -15.80 12.38
CA LYS A 19 -20.58 -14.40 11.95
C LYS A 19 -19.53 -13.54 12.65
N PRO A 20 -18.26 -13.67 12.31
CA PRO A 20 -17.16 -12.93 12.98
C PRO A 20 -17.30 -11.40 12.81
N LEU A 21 -17.97 -10.92 11.77
CA LEU A 21 -18.29 -9.51 11.57
C LEU A 21 -19.58 -9.05 12.29
N GLY A 22 -20.19 -9.89 13.17
CA GLY A 22 -21.49 -9.63 13.77
C GLY A 22 -22.66 -9.72 12.78
N MET A 23 -22.36 -9.81 11.48
CA MET A 23 -23.28 -9.87 10.36
C MET A 23 -22.70 -10.72 9.23
N SER A 24 -23.46 -10.91 8.14
CA SER A 24 -22.90 -11.57 6.95
C SER A 24 -21.91 -10.66 6.22
N PRO A 25 -20.87 -11.20 5.54
CA PRO A 25 -19.97 -10.40 4.71
C PRO A 25 -20.69 -9.52 3.70
N ALA A 26 -21.75 -10.03 3.05
CA ALA A 26 -22.56 -9.24 2.11
C ALA A 26 -23.25 -8.03 2.77
N ALA A 27 -23.70 -8.16 4.02
CA ALA A 27 -24.26 -7.04 4.77
C ALA A 27 -23.20 -6.02 5.14
N PHE A 28 -22.01 -6.48 5.56
CA PHE A 28 -20.88 -5.61 5.85
C PHE A 28 -20.46 -4.80 4.60
N LEU A 29 -20.25 -5.46 3.47
CA LEU A 29 -19.90 -4.81 2.20
C LEU A 29 -20.97 -3.80 1.74
N ARG A 30 -22.22 -4.14 1.89
CA ARG A 30 -23.32 -3.24 1.52
C ARG A 30 -23.42 -2.02 2.43
N ASP A 31 -23.26 -2.19 3.75
CA ASP A 31 -23.65 -1.19 4.72
C ASP A 31 -22.47 -0.44 5.35
N TYR A 32 -21.27 -1.04 5.42
CA TYR A 32 -20.10 -0.49 6.13
C TYR A 32 -18.89 -0.23 5.23
N TRP A 33 -18.56 -1.16 4.34
CA TRP A 33 -17.35 -1.06 3.52
C TRP A 33 -17.27 0.27 2.77
N GLN A 34 -16.20 1.04 3.00
CA GLN A 34 -15.94 2.39 2.47
C GLN A 34 -17.06 3.42 2.75
N LYS A 35 -17.84 3.19 3.80
CA LYS A 35 -18.99 4.03 4.13
C LYS A 35 -19.00 4.52 5.57
N ARG A 36 -18.64 3.68 6.51
CA ARG A 36 -18.68 4.02 7.95
C ARG A 36 -17.85 3.08 8.80
N PRO A 37 -17.31 3.55 9.93
CA PRO A 37 -16.58 2.70 10.87
C PRO A 37 -17.50 1.68 11.52
N LEU A 38 -16.90 0.61 12.05
CA LEU A 38 -17.61 -0.44 12.79
C LEU A 38 -16.68 -1.06 13.83
N LEU A 39 -17.06 -0.97 15.09
CA LEU A 39 -16.48 -1.77 16.16
C LEU A 39 -17.17 -3.11 16.22
N ILE A 40 -16.41 -4.19 16.21
CA ILE A 40 -16.88 -5.57 16.29
C ILE A 40 -16.29 -6.18 17.57
N ARG A 41 -17.12 -6.31 18.58
CA ARG A 41 -16.72 -6.93 19.85
C ARG A 41 -16.57 -8.44 19.67
N ASN A 42 -15.47 -8.96 20.21
CA ASN A 42 -15.16 -10.38 20.18
C ASN A 42 -15.17 -10.98 18.76
N ALA A 43 -14.61 -10.23 17.78
CA ALA A 43 -14.48 -10.66 16.38
C ALA A 43 -13.67 -11.96 16.27
N PHE A 44 -12.65 -12.09 17.12
CA PHE A 44 -11.81 -13.27 17.32
C PHE A 44 -11.99 -13.76 18.74
N ALA A 45 -12.89 -14.71 18.94
CA ALA A 45 -13.16 -15.28 20.27
C ALA A 45 -11.91 -15.99 20.82
N ASP A 46 -11.60 -15.76 22.10
CA ASP A 46 -10.47 -16.40 22.79
C ASP A 46 -9.13 -16.23 22.03
N PHE A 47 -8.94 -15.06 21.42
CA PHE A 47 -7.77 -14.78 20.58
C PHE A 47 -6.48 -14.94 21.38
N GLN A 48 -5.56 -15.72 20.82
CA GLN A 48 -4.18 -15.83 21.26
C GLN A 48 -3.29 -15.20 20.20
N THR A 49 -2.48 -14.22 20.57
CA THR A 49 -1.56 -13.59 19.63
C THR A 49 -0.43 -14.52 19.24
N PRO A 50 -0.13 -14.69 17.95
CA PRO A 50 1.02 -15.48 17.52
C PRO A 50 2.37 -14.77 17.76
N VAL A 51 2.37 -13.45 17.89
CA VAL A 51 3.57 -12.63 18.06
C VAL A 51 3.50 -11.91 19.39
N MET A 52 4.52 -12.07 20.23
CA MET A 52 4.66 -11.37 21.49
C MET A 52 5.47 -10.07 21.34
N PRO A 53 5.47 -9.15 22.30
CA PRO A 53 6.24 -7.90 22.23
C PRO A 53 7.73 -8.09 21.97
N ASP A 54 8.34 -9.13 22.54
CA ASP A 54 9.77 -9.42 22.40
C ASP A 54 10.07 -9.94 20.97
N ASP A 55 9.17 -10.77 20.39
CA ASP A 55 9.29 -11.23 19.00
C ASP A 55 9.22 -10.03 18.04
N LEU A 56 8.30 -9.09 18.30
CA LEU A 56 8.16 -7.89 17.49
C LEU A 56 9.38 -6.97 17.60
N ALA A 57 9.99 -6.87 18.78
CA ALA A 57 11.21 -6.10 19.01
C ALA A 57 12.41 -6.76 18.30
N GLY A 58 12.53 -8.09 18.35
CA GLY A 58 13.52 -8.87 17.61
C GLY A 58 13.38 -8.63 16.11
N LEU A 59 12.16 -8.78 15.58
CA LEU A 59 11.91 -8.53 14.15
C LEU A 59 12.27 -7.09 13.73
N ALA A 60 12.08 -6.11 14.60
CA ALA A 60 12.46 -4.71 14.31
C ALA A 60 13.98 -4.49 14.26
N CYS A 61 14.79 -5.46 14.68
CA CYS A 61 16.26 -5.45 14.57
C CYS A 61 16.75 -6.05 13.24
N GLU A 62 15.88 -6.80 12.53
CA GLU A 62 16.25 -7.49 11.32
C GLU A 62 16.45 -6.53 10.15
N ASN A 63 17.45 -6.83 9.31
CA ASN A 63 17.69 -6.08 8.08
C ASN A 63 16.53 -6.26 7.10
N GLY A 64 16.11 -5.15 6.47
CA GLY A 64 15.00 -5.17 5.51
C GLY A 64 13.61 -5.11 6.15
N VAL A 65 13.51 -5.12 7.47
CA VAL A 65 12.25 -4.91 8.19
C VAL A 65 11.96 -3.43 8.35
N LEU A 66 10.80 -2.99 7.89
CA LEU A 66 10.35 -1.61 8.03
C LEU A 66 9.75 -1.40 9.42
N ALA A 67 10.54 -0.84 10.32
CA ALA A 67 10.13 -0.56 11.68
C ALA A 67 10.31 0.93 12.04
N ARG A 68 9.43 1.45 12.89
CA ARG A 68 9.48 2.82 13.41
C ARG A 68 9.16 2.86 14.89
N LEU A 69 9.95 3.60 15.64
CA LEU A 69 9.71 3.91 17.05
C LEU A 69 9.23 5.35 17.17
N ILE A 70 8.00 5.54 17.65
CA ILE A 70 7.37 6.83 17.82
C ILE A 70 7.28 7.12 19.33
N ARG A 71 7.71 8.32 19.76
CA ARG A 71 7.62 8.78 21.13
C ARG A 71 6.87 10.10 21.20
N HIS A 72 6.06 10.25 22.25
CA HIS A 72 5.35 11.48 22.55
C HIS A 72 5.82 12.04 23.88
N ASP A 73 6.50 13.17 23.88
CA ASP A 73 6.79 13.91 25.11
C ASP A 73 5.60 14.79 25.46
N ARG A 74 4.81 14.35 26.45
CA ARG A 74 3.61 15.08 26.87
C ARG A 74 3.91 16.42 27.53
N ALA A 75 5.11 16.62 28.06
CA ALA A 75 5.47 17.87 28.73
C ALA A 75 5.68 19.01 27.72
N THR A 76 6.22 18.70 26.56
CA THR A 76 6.49 19.65 25.48
C THR A 76 5.50 19.51 24.33
N ASP A 77 4.63 18.49 24.33
CA ASP A 77 3.82 18.03 23.20
C ASP A 77 4.67 17.72 21.95
N GLY A 78 5.93 17.31 22.17
CA GLY A 78 6.89 16.97 21.14
C GLY A 78 6.75 15.54 20.70
N TRP A 79 6.89 15.30 19.38
CA TRP A 79 6.86 13.98 18.78
C TRP A 79 8.20 13.69 18.13
N SER A 80 8.69 12.46 18.28
CA SER A 80 9.89 11.99 17.62
C SER A 80 9.63 10.65 16.95
N VAL A 81 10.25 10.46 15.78
CA VAL A 81 10.21 9.23 15.00
C VAL A 81 11.63 8.77 14.79
N ARG A 82 11.89 7.49 14.99
CA ARG A 82 13.15 6.84 14.65
C ARG A 82 12.83 5.61 13.82
N SER A 83 13.49 5.47 12.68
CA SER A 83 13.34 4.31 11.80
C SER A 83 14.35 3.21 12.18
N GLY A 84 13.99 1.95 11.90
CA GLY A 84 14.88 0.79 12.00
C GLY A 84 15.87 0.72 10.82
N PRO A 85 16.71 -0.35 10.77
CA PRO A 85 16.74 -1.42 11.76
C PRO A 85 17.22 -0.96 13.12
N PHE A 86 16.67 -1.54 14.20
CA PHE A 86 17.05 -1.25 15.57
C PHE A 86 18.15 -2.19 16.03
N GLN A 87 18.68 -1.93 17.23
CA GLN A 87 19.55 -2.84 17.95
C GLN A 87 18.85 -3.28 19.25
N GLU A 88 19.10 -4.49 19.73
CA GLU A 88 18.53 -4.98 20.98
C GLU A 88 18.76 -4.01 22.16
N SER A 89 19.93 -3.35 22.16
CA SER A 89 20.27 -2.34 23.18
C SER A 89 19.41 -1.08 23.15
N ASP A 90 18.62 -0.85 22.11
CA ASP A 90 17.73 0.30 21.98
C ASP A 90 16.49 0.22 22.87
N PHE A 91 16.04 -0.99 23.20
CA PHE A 91 14.79 -1.21 23.92
C PHE A 91 14.87 -1.08 25.45
N PRO A 92 15.90 -1.61 26.15
CA PRO A 92 15.98 -1.56 27.63
C PRO A 92 16.01 -0.14 28.21
N GLY A 93 16.39 0.85 27.42
CA GLY A 93 16.45 2.26 27.83
C GLY A 93 15.15 3.04 27.58
N LEU A 94 14.12 2.43 27.01
CA LEU A 94 12.85 3.09 26.77
C LEU A 94 12.07 3.30 28.09
N PRO A 95 11.31 4.39 28.21
CA PRO A 95 10.44 4.61 29.36
C PRO A 95 9.28 3.62 29.37
N ASP A 96 8.65 3.41 30.52
CA ASP A 96 7.49 2.53 30.66
C ASP A 96 6.21 3.09 29.99
N HIS A 97 6.27 4.26 29.37
CA HIS A 97 5.10 4.95 28.83
C HIS A 97 5.42 5.85 27.62
N ASP A 98 4.35 6.20 26.88
CA ASP A 98 4.31 7.23 25.84
C ASP A 98 5.20 6.96 24.61
N TRP A 99 5.33 5.69 24.23
CA TRP A 99 5.98 5.30 22.97
C TRP A 99 5.27 4.12 22.30
N THR A 100 5.51 3.97 21.00
CA THR A 100 4.93 2.92 20.17
C THR A 100 5.98 2.43 19.18
N LEU A 101 6.19 1.12 19.11
CA LEU A 101 6.93 0.45 18.03
C LEU A 101 5.94 -0.01 16.97
N LEU A 102 6.19 0.33 15.71
CA LEU A 102 5.43 -0.12 14.54
C LEU A 102 6.34 -1.00 13.69
N VAL A 103 5.88 -2.18 13.32
CA VAL A 103 6.57 -3.07 12.37
C VAL A 103 5.61 -3.38 11.23
N GLN A 104 6.02 -3.03 10.01
CA GLN A 104 5.24 -3.28 8.79
C GLN A 104 5.50 -4.69 8.25
N ASP A 105 4.59 -5.18 7.41
CA ASP A 105 4.76 -6.42 6.64
C ASP A 105 5.00 -7.67 7.49
N VAL A 106 4.59 -7.71 8.76
CA VAL A 106 4.84 -8.85 9.64
C VAL A 106 4.29 -10.16 9.06
N ASP A 107 3.24 -10.11 8.24
CA ASP A 107 2.71 -11.26 7.48
C ASP A 107 3.70 -11.83 6.44
N LYS A 108 4.77 -11.13 6.12
CA LYS A 108 5.83 -11.63 5.24
C LYS A 108 6.90 -12.40 6.01
N TRP A 109 7.04 -12.08 7.29
CA TRP A 109 8.05 -12.64 8.19
C TRP A 109 7.50 -13.79 9.05
N ASP A 110 6.23 -13.68 9.47
CA ASP A 110 5.58 -14.64 10.34
C ASP A 110 4.45 -15.39 9.62
N PRO A 111 4.51 -16.73 9.51
CA PRO A 111 3.51 -17.54 8.80
C PRO A 111 2.16 -17.58 9.51
N ASP A 112 2.10 -17.47 10.82
CA ASP A 112 0.86 -17.50 11.58
C ASP A 112 0.11 -16.17 11.44
N VAL A 113 0.83 -15.03 11.44
CA VAL A 113 0.27 -13.73 11.09
C VAL A 113 -0.26 -13.74 9.65
N ARG A 114 0.50 -14.31 8.72
CA ARG A 114 0.08 -14.45 7.31
C ARG A 114 -1.19 -15.29 7.18
N ALA A 115 -1.32 -16.37 7.93
CA ALA A 115 -2.51 -17.24 7.91
C ALA A 115 -3.77 -16.49 8.33
N MET A 116 -3.65 -15.45 9.19
CA MET A 116 -4.80 -14.63 9.61
C MET A 116 -5.45 -13.85 8.46
N ILE A 117 -4.73 -13.57 7.37
CA ILE A 117 -5.26 -12.90 6.17
C ILE A 117 -6.47 -13.67 5.60
N GLY A 118 -6.50 -15.00 5.76
CA GLY A 118 -7.62 -15.84 5.33
C GLY A 118 -8.99 -15.45 5.93
N HIS A 119 -9.02 -14.82 7.09
CA HIS A 119 -10.25 -14.32 7.72
C HIS A 119 -10.91 -13.18 6.93
N PHE A 120 -10.16 -12.54 6.01
CA PHE A 120 -10.60 -11.44 5.17
C PHE A 120 -10.90 -11.86 3.72
N ASP A 121 -11.00 -13.15 3.41
CA ASP A 121 -11.29 -13.67 2.06
C ASP A 121 -12.68 -13.28 1.50
N PHE A 122 -13.47 -12.56 2.26
CA PHE A 122 -14.68 -11.90 1.75
C PHE A 122 -14.36 -10.61 0.97
N LEU A 123 -13.10 -10.16 1.00
CA LEU A 123 -12.53 -9.11 0.17
C LEU A 123 -11.64 -9.72 -0.92
N PRO A 124 -11.47 -9.06 -2.07
CA PRO A 124 -10.48 -9.50 -3.05
C PRO A 124 -9.06 -9.48 -2.44
N ARG A 125 -8.35 -10.60 -2.50
CA ARG A 125 -7.01 -10.72 -1.89
C ARG A 125 -6.00 -9.68 -2.40
N TRP A 126 -6.13 -9.21 -3.65
CA TRP A 126 -5.27 -8.15 -4.17
C TRP A 126 -5.49 -6.78 -3.50
N ARG A 127 -6.57 -6.64 -2.68
CA ARG A 127 -6.80 -5.46 -1.83
C ARG A 127 -6.04 -5.52 -0.51
N MET A 128 -5.63 -6.69 -0.06
CA MET A 128 -4.78 -6.82 1.13
C MET A 128 -3.39 -6.24 0.81
N ASP A 129 -2.92 -5.33 1.63
CA ASP A 129 -1.57 -4.77 1.49
C ASP A 129 -0.60 -5.50 2.39
N ASP A 130 -0.71 -5.28 3.68
CA ASP A 130 0.14 -5.87 4.69
C ASP A 130 -0.62 -6.08 6.01
N VAL A 131 0.04 -6.78 6.93
CA VAL A 131 -0.32 -6.78 8.35
C VAL A 131 0.79 -6.06 9.11
N MET A 132 0.52 -4.81 9.50
CA MET A 132 1.39 -4.06 10.39
C MET A 132 1.01 -4.39 11.84
N ILE A 133 2.00 -4.66 12.69
CA ILE A 133 1.80 -4.86 14.13
C ILE A 133 2.42 -3.68 14.88
N SER A 134 1.68 -3.16 15.86
CA SER A 134 2.19 -2.15 16.77
C SER A 134 2.18 -2.66 18.21
N PHE A 135 3.32 -2.51 18.89
CA PHE A 135 3.39 -2.55 20.34
C PHE A 135 3.37 -1.11 20.86
N ALA A 136 2.55 -0.85 21.89
CA ALA A 136 2.51 0.45 22.56
C ALA A 136 2.64 0.26 24.07
N ALA A 137 3.57 0.99 24.68
CA ALA A 137 3.63 1.13 26.13
C ALA A 137 2.42 1.95 26.63
N THR A 138 2.11 1.92 27.92
CA THR A 138 0.99 2.69 28.50
C THR A 138 1.04 4.16 28.05
N GLY A 139 -0.07 4.68 27.55
CA GLY A 139 -0.12 6.03 26.98
C GLY A 139 0.47 6.18 25.59
N GLY A 140 1.14 5.14 25.06
CA GLY A 140 1.73 5.15 23.72
C GLY A 140 0.67 5.34 22.63
N SER A 141 1.01 6.12 21.63
CA SER A 141 0.15 6.51 20.52
C SER A 141 0.99 6.93 19.32
N VAL A 142 0.38 6.96 18.14
CA VAL A 142 0.91 7.62 16.95
C VAL A 142 0.23 8.96 16.69
N GLY A 143 -0.62 9.42 17.64
CA GLY A 143 -1.38 10.66 17.55
C GLY A 143 -2.63 10.57 16.68
N ALA A 144 -3.40 11.67 16.66
CA ALA A 144 -4.62 11.74 15.87
C ALA A 144 -4.27 11.93 14.39
N HIS A 145 -4.75 11.03 13.52
CA HIS A 145 -4.43 11.04 12.08
C HIS A 145 -5.59 10.49 11.24
N VAL A 146 -5.36 10.36 9.95
CA VAL A 146 -6.26 9.70 8.99
C VAL A 146 -5.45 8.80 8.06
N ASP A 147 -6.00 7.63 7.75
CA ASP A 147 -5.48 6.77 6.69
C ASP A 147 -6.22 7.00 5.39
N GLN A 148 -5.53 6.83 4.26
CA GLN A 148 -6.11 6.97 2.92
C GLN A 148 -6.71 5.65 2.40
N TYR A 149 -6.68 4.60 3.21
CA TYR A 149 -7.09 3.23 2.90
C TYR A 149 -8.02 2.66 3.98
N ASP A 150 -8.66 1.54 3.65
CA ASP A 150 -9.44 0.78 4.63
C ASP A 150 -8.49 0.00 5.55
N VAL A 151 -8.78 -0.05 6.84
CA VAL A 151 -8.01 -0.83 7.81
C VAL A 151 -8.91 -1.55 8.81
N PHE A 152 -8.53 -2.77 9.18
CA PHE A 152 -9.09 -3.49 10.31
C PHE A 152 -8.04 -3.57 11.42
N LEU A 153 -8.37 -3.01 12.58
CA LEU A 153 -7.52 -2.92 13.75
C LEU A 153 -7.96 -3.97 14.76
N LEU A 154 -7.24 -5.08 14.83
CA LEU A 154 -7.49 -6.16 15.80
C LEU A 154 -6.68 -5.89 17.07
N GLN A 155 -7.35 -5.79 18.20
CA GLN A 155 -6.66 -5.77 19.49
C GLN A 155 -6.19 -7.17 19.81
N ALA A 156 -4.88 -7.37 19.87
CA ALA A 156 -4.27 -8.69 20.01
C ALA A 156 -3.88 -9.00 21.45
N HIS A 157 -3.35 -8.02 22.18
CA HIS A 157 -2.95 -8.13 23.59
C HIS A 157 -3.16 -6.80 24.30
N GLY A 158 -3.44 -6.80 25.62
CA GLY A 158 -3.71 -5.60 26.38
C GLY A 158 -4.91 -4.80 25.87
N HIS A 159 -5.00 -3.54 26.28
CA HIS A 159 -6.15 -2.69 25.99
C HIS A 159 -5.72 -1.40 25.30
N ARG A 160 -6.48 -0.99 24.28
CA ARG A 160 -6.25 0.27 23.56
C ARG A 160 -7.54 1.06 23.45
N ARG A 161 -7.47 2.34 23.83
CA ARG A 161 -8.55 3.30 23.64
C ARG A 161 -8.50 3.84 22.22
N TRP A 162 -9.58 3.67 21.50
CA TRP A 162 -9.76 4.24 20.17
C TRP A 162 -10.82 5.34 20.19
N GLN A 163 -10.40 6.53 19.86
CA GLN A 163 -11.23 7.69 19.63
C GLN A 163 -11.38 7.92 18.15
N ILE A 164 -12.61 8.08 17.66
CA ILE A 164 -12.87 8.31 16.22
C ILE A 164 -13.82 9.49 16.01
N ASP A 165 -13.67 10.20 14.89
CA ASP A 165 -14.68 11.12 14.39
C ASP A 165 -15.50 10.46 13.29
N ALA A 166 -16.68 9.95 13.67
CA ALA A 166 -17.65 9.34 12.76
C ALA A 166 -18.76 10.32 12.33
N SER A 167 -18.54 11.63 12.44
CA SER A 167 -19.51 12.65 12.04
C SER A 167 -19.88 12.55 10.57
N GLU A 168 -21.04 13.05 10.18
CA GLU A 168 -21.48 13.06 8.78
C GLU A 168 -20.60 13.92 7.87
N ALA A 169 -19.92 14.91 8.43
CA ALA A 169 -18.91 15.70 7.72
C ALA A 169 -17.77 14.83 7.15
N VAL A 170 -17.51 13.69 7.75
CA VAL A 170 -16.56 12.69 7.27
C VAL A 170 -17.05 12.00 5.99
N ARG A 171 -18.33 11.96 5.71
CA ARG A 171 -18.95 11.27 4.56
C ARG A 171 -19.12 12.12 3.31
N GLY A 172 -18.85 13.42 3.38
CA GLY A 172 -19.10 14.36 2.31
C GLY A 172 -17.85 15.06 1.80
N LYS A 173 -18.03 16.26 1.25
CA LYS A 173 -16.92 17.16 0.93
C LYS A 173 -16.26 17.56 2.24
N ARG A 174 -15.08 16.97 2.52
CA ARG A 174 -14.31 17.31 3.69
C ARG A 174 -13.78 18.72 3.58
N PRO A 175 -13.76 19.48 4.70
CA PRO A 175 -12.83 20.58 4.80
C PRO A 175 -11.40 20.03 4.63
N PRO A 176 -10.46 20.81 4.10
CA PRO A 176 -9.06 20.44 4.07
C PRO A 176 -8.63 19.97 5.46
N LEU A 177 -7.92 18.85 5.51
CA LEU A 177 -7.33 18.36 6.76
C LEU A 177 -6.23 19.34 7.16
N ASP A 178 -6.27 19.76 8.40
CA ASP A 178 -5.32 20.72 8.97
C ASP A 178 -4.30 19.88 9.77
N PHE A 179 -3.10 19.70 9.20
CA PHE A 179 -2.02 18.94 9.81
C PHE A 179 -1.09 19.84 10.61
N ARG A 180 -0.44 19.27 11.61
CA ARG A 180 0.59 19.94 12.40
C ARG A 180 1.82 20.15 11.53
N PRO A 181 2.31 21.40 11.38
CA PRO A 181 3.50 21.70 10.58
C PRO A 181 4.81 21.47 11.35
N ASP A 182 4.73 21.26 12.66
CA ASP A 182 5.86 21.17 13.60
C ASP A 182 6.34 19.74 13.85
N VAL A 183 5.71 18.77 13.20
CA VAL A 183 6.01 17.34 13.37
C VAL A 183 6.07 16.64 12.00
N GLU A 184 6.98 15.71 11.86
CA GLU A 184 7.14 14.89 10.66
C GLU A 184 5.90 14.03 10.37
N LEU A 185 5.25 13.55 11.45
CA LEU A 185 4.02 12.77 11.35
C LEU A 185 2.86 13.65 10.86
N LYS A 186 2.04 13.12 9.96
CA LYS A 186 0.81 13.80 9.47
C LYS A 186 -0.30 13.80 10.55
N LEU A 187 -0.02 14.45 11.69
CA LEU A 187 -0.95 14.58 12.79
C LEU A 187 -1.95 15.69 12.55
N LEU A 188 -3.21 15.43 12.94
CA LEU A 188 -4.27 16.44 12.85
C LEU A 188 -4.07 17.52 13.93
N GLN A 189 -4.07 18.79 13.53
CA GLN A 189 -4.06 19.92 14.49
C GLN A 189 -5.32 19.96 15.36
N ARG A 190 -6.44 19.52 14.79
CA ARG A 190 -7.74 19.51 15.44
C ARG A 190 -8.39 18.17 15.28
N PHE A 191 -8.65 17.52 16.39
CA PHE A 191 -9.37 16.26 16.45
C PHE A 191 -10.46 16.36 17.50
N LYS A 192 -11.68 15.96 17.14
CA LYS A 192 -12.81 15.89 18.06
C LYS A 192 -13.48 14.53 17.92
N ALA A 193 -13.30 13.68 18.89
CA ALA A 193 -13.95 12.38 18.93
C ALA A 193 -15.47 12.50 19.02
N THR A 194 -16.16 11.70 18.25
CA THR A 194 -17.61 11.47 18.38
C THR A 194 -17.90 10.15 19.07
N HIS A 195 -16.94 9.22 19.04
CA HIS A 195 -16.99 7.90 19.69
C HIS A 195 -15.66 7.63 20.37
N ASP A 196 -15.73 6.95 21.48
CA ASP A 196 -14.60 6.61 22.35
C ASP A 196 -14.84 5.21 22.90
N TRP A 197 -13.96 4.26 22.56
CA TRP A 197 -14.06 2.87 22.94
C TRP A 197 -12.73 2.33 23.45
N VAL A 198 -12.76 1.52 24.47
CA VAL A 198 -11.62 0.69 24.86
C VAL A 198 -11.83 -0.69 24.24
N LEU A 199 -10.86 -1.15 23.45
CA LEU A 199 -10.83 -2.47 22.86
C LEU A 199 -10.01 -3.41 23.75
N ALA A 200 -10.52 -4.63 23.91
CA ALA A 200 -9.88 -5.74 24.57
C ALA A 200 -9.42 -6.80 23.55
N PRO A 201 -8.55 -7.75 23.92
CA PRO A 201 -8.12 -8.81 23.00
C PRO A 201 -9.29 -9.52 22.30
N GLY A 202 -9.20 -9.66 20.99
CA GLY A 202 -10.24 -10.21 20.13
C GLY A 202 -11.26 -9.20 19.59
N ASP A 203 -11.32 -7.97 20.12
CA ASP A 203 -12.11 -6.88 19.53
C ASP A 203 -11.44 -6.36 18.25
N MET A 204 -12.25 -5.98 17.25
CA MET A 204 -11.75 -5.46 15.98
C MET A 204 -12.49 -4.19 15.57
N LEU A 205 -11.74 -3.14 15.24
CA LEU A 205 -12.28 -1.88 14.73
C LEU A 205 -11.99 -1.74 13.24
N TYR A 206 -13.02 -1.65 12.40
CA TYR A 206 -12.93 -1.31 11.00
C TYR A 206 -13.03 0.21 10.81
N LEU A 207 -12.06 0.78 10.10
CA LEU A 207 -12.04 2.18 9.70
C LEU A 207 -11.98 2.28 8.16
N PRO A 208 -12.97 2.93 7.51
CA PRO A 208 -12.86 3.28 6.11
C PRO A 208 -11.88 4.44 5.90
N PRO A 209 -11.42 4.67 4.66
CA PRO A 209 -10.48 5.74 4.35
C PRO A 209 -10.93 7.08 4.91
N ASN A 210 -9.94 7.83 5.39
CA ASN A 210 -10.13 9.19 5.87
C ASN A 210 -11.05 9.34 7.11
N VAL A 211 -11.27 8.41 7.94
CA VAL A 211 -11.90 8.59 9.25
C VAL A 211 -10.84 9.06 10.24
N PRO A 212 -10.95 10.28 10.82
CA PRO A 212 -10.03 10.71 11.84
C PRO A 212 -10.10 9.80 13.05
N HIS A 213 -8.94 9.37 13.54
CA HIS A 213 -8.85 8.47 14.68
C HIS A 213 -7.58 8.70 15.49
N ASN A 214 -7.62 8.28 16.74
CA ASN A 214 -6.52 8.32 17.69
C ASN A 214 -6.57 7.09 18.59
N GLY A 215 -5.51 6.28 18.56
CA GLY A 215 -5.36 5.11 19.40
C GLY A 215 -4.35 5.36 20.51
N VAL A 216 -4.75 5.20 21.76
CA VAL A 216 -3.90 5.38 22.94
C VAL A 216 -3.92 4.10 23.76
N ALA A 217 -2.76 3.58 24.11
CA ALA A 217 -2.63 2.39 24.94
C ALA A 217 -3.10 2.68 26.39
N GLU A 218 -4.04 1.90 26.89
CA GLU A 218 -4.46 1.95 28.31
C GLU A 218 -3.46 1.20 29.21
N ASP A 219 -2.90 0.14 28.69
CA ASP A 219 -1.82 -0.68 29.24
C ASP A 219 -0.91 -1.14 28.08
N PRO A 220 0.24 -1.81 28.35
CA PRO A 220 1.07 -2.36 27.29
C PRO A 220 0.28 -3.27 26.37
N CYS A 221 0.23 -2.94 25.09
CA CYS A 221 -0.71 -3.60 24.17
C CYS A 221 -0.16 -3.82 22.77
N LEU A 222 -0.69 -4.86 22.09
CA LEU A 222 -0.46 -5.16 20.69
C LEU A 222 -1.73 -4.94 19.87
N THR A 223 -1.59 -4.26 18.75
CA THR A 223 -2.66 -4.09 17.75
C THR A 223 -2.17 -4.56 16.40
N PHE A 224 -2.94 -5.42 15.73
CA PHE A 224 -2.69 -5.87 14.36
C PHE A 224 -3.53 -5.03 13.41
N SER A 225 -2.88 -4.39 12.45
CA SER A 225 -3.51 -3.53 11.44
C SER A 225 -3.49 -4.25 10.09
N PHE A 226 -4.64 -4.76 9.66
CA PHE A 226 -4.81 -5.35 8.33
C PHE A 226 -5.12 -4.23 7.34
N GLY A 227 -4.09 -3.76 6.64
CA GLY A 227 -4.15 -2.65 5.68
C GLY A 227 -4.67 -3.10 4.31
N MET A 228 -5.52 -2.25 3.68
CA MET A 228 -6.06 -2.54 2.35
C MET A 228 -5.46 -1.62 1.31
N ARG A 229 -4.88 -2.19 0.26
CA ARG A 229 -4.31 -1.42 -0.84
C ARG A 229 -5.36 -0.54 -1.54
N ALA A 230 -5.06 0.75 -1.65
CA ALA A 230 -5.93 1.75 -2.26
C ALA A 230 -5.09 2.77 -3.04
N PRO A 231 -4.59 2.42 -4.24
CA PRO A 231 -3.77 3.34 -5.03
C PRO A 231 -4.57 4.60 -5.37
N SER A 232 -3.92 5.74 -5.29
CA SER A 232 -4.50 7.03 -5.68
C SER A 232 -4.69 7.12 -7.19
N SER A 233 -5.56 8.04 -7.63
CA SER A 233 -5.72 8.33 -9.05
C SER A 233 -4.41 8.83 -9.67
N ALA A 234 -3.59 9.57 -8.92
CA ALA A 234 -2.30 10.07 -9.39
C ALA A 234 -1.33 8.91 -9.64
N GLU A 235 -1.18 7.97 -8.69
CA GLU A 235 -0.37 6.77 -8.87
C GLU A 235 -0.82 5.94 -10.07
N LEU A 236 -2.14 5.69 -10.19
CA LEU A 236 -2.70 4.93 -11.31
C LEU A 236 -2.43 5.61 -12.66
N ILE A 237 -2.59 6.94 -12.75
CA ILE A 237 -2.36 7.70 -13.99
C ILE A 237 -0.88 7.70 -14.33
N SER A 238 0.00 8.00 -13.37
CA SER A 238 1.44 8.07 -13.59
C SER A 238 1.99 6.75 -14.11
N ASP A 239 1.78 5.66 -13.37
CA ASP A 239 2.27 4.32 -13.75
C ASP A 239 1.67 3.82 -15.08
N TYR A 240 0.38 4.12 -15.33
CA TYR A 240 -0.24 3.72 -16.60
C TYR A 240 0.30 4.53 -17.78
N LEU A 241 0.58 5.82 -17.60
CA LEU A 241 1.19 6.63 -18.65
C LEU A 241 2.61 6.13 -18.99
N ASP A 242 3.41 5.78 -17.98
CA ASP A 242 4.73 5.20 -18.19
C ASP A 242 4.64 3.91 -19.02
N ALA A 243 3.71 3.02 -18.68
CA ALA A 243 3.46 1.81 -19.47
C ALA A 243 2.97 2.10 -20.92
N LEU A 244 2.18 3.16 -21.11
CA LEU A 244 1.72 3.56 -22.44
C LEU A 244 2.84 4.17 -23.29
N ILE A 245 3.74 4.93 -22.68
CA ILE A 245 4.88 5.56 -23.39
C ILE A 245 5.81 4.49 -23.95
N VAL A 246 6.09 3.43 -23.19
CA VAL A 246 6.93 2.30 -23.66
C VAL A 246 6.35 1.64 -24.92
N ASP A 247 5.02 1.54 -25.00
CA ASP A 247 4.32 0.93 -26.13
C ASP A 247 3.99 1.93 -27.26
N ALA A 248 4.31 3.22 -27.11
CA ALA A 248 3.96 4.26 -28.06
C ALA A 248 4.82 4.16 -29.33
N ASP A 249 4.18 4.21 -30.50
CA ASP A 249 4.89 4.27 -31.79
C ASP A 249 5.32 5.71 -32.06
N GLU A 250 6.62 5.97 -31.97
CA GLU A 250 7.22 7.28 -32.23
C GLU A 250 6.99 7.78 -33.67
N ASN A 251 6.62 6.91 -34.61
CA ASN A 251 6.31 7.28 -35.98
C ASN A 251 4.90 7.86 -36.13
N ILE A 252 4.03 7.70 -35.11
CA ILE A 252 2.72 8.35 -35.10
C ILE A 252 2.91 9.80 -34.70
N ARG A 253 2.84 10.69 -35.68
CA ARG A 253 3.01 12.13 -35.53
C ARG A 253 1.69 12.87 -35.67
N TYR A 254 1.60 14.06 -35.11
CA TYR A 254 0.54 15.02 -35.45
C TYR A 254 0.51 15.24 -36.96
N GLN A 255 -0.67 15.24 -37.56
CA GLN A 255 -0.88 15.41 -38.99
C GLN A 255 -2.04 16.37 -39.23
N ASP A 256 -1.89 17.26 -40.21
CA ASP A 256 -2.87 18.27 -40.61
C ASP A 256 -2.99 18.41 -42.15
N PRO A 257 -3.18 17.30 -42.92
CA PRO A 257 -3.20 17.35 -44.36
C PRO A 257 -4.36 18.21 -44.91
N ASP A 258 -5.33 18.56 -44.12
CA ASP A 258 -6.49 19.41 -44.43
C ASP A 258 -6.34 20.84 -43.92
N LEU A 259 -5.10 21.26 -43.53
CA LEU A 259 -4.83 22.60 -42.99
C LEU A 259 -5.27 23.68 -43.99
N LYS A 260 -5.99 24.68 -43.48
CA LYS A 260 -6.42 25.86 -44.24
C LYS A 260 -5.60 27.07 -43.77
N LEU A 261 -5.59 28.12 -44.57
CA LEU A 261 -4.91 29.35 -44.20
C LEU A 261 -5.54 29.91 -42.91
N PRO A 262 -4.76 30.07 -41.82
CA PRO A 262 -5.29 30.55 -40.58
C PRO A 262 -5.66 32.04 -40.63
N ALA A 263 -6.69 32.43 -39.94
CA ALA A 263 -7.08 33.86 -39.80
C ALA A 263 -6.06 34.59 -38.90
N ASP A 264 -5.59 33.94 -37.85
CA ASP A 264 -4.47 34.38 -36.98
C ASP A 264 -3.43 33.25 -36.92
N PRO A 265 -2.17 33.48 -37.33
CA PRO A 265 -1.13 32.48 -37.30
C PRO A 265 -0.71 32.04 -35.89
N ASN A 266 -1.11 32.75 -34.88
CA ASN A 266 -0.82 32.44 -33.47
C ASN A 266 -1.96 31.66 -32.78
N GLU A 267 -3.10 31.47 -33.44
CA GLU A 267 -4.24 30.75 -32.86
C GLU A 267 -4.05 29.23 -32.92
N ILE A 268 -4.15 28.54 -31.78
CA ILE A 268 -4.34 27.08 -31.72
C ILE A 268 -5.84 26.83 -31.87
N ASP A 269 -6.32 26.60 -33.06
CA ASP A 269 -7.74 26.49 -33.36
C ASP A 269 -8.36 25.15 -32.87
N THR A 270 -9.69 25.07 -32.95
CA THR A 270 -10.42 23.85 -32.54
C THR A 270 -10.05 22.63 -33.38
N LEU A 271 -9.68 22.80 -34.66
CA LEU A 271 -9.29 21.69 -35.52
C LEU A 271 -7.92 21.14 -35.14
N ALA A 272 -6.99 22.01 -34.78
CA ALA A 272 -5.68 21.60 -34.24
C ALA A 272 -5.89 20.78 -32.95
N MET A 273 -6.72 21.24 -32.00
CA MET A 273 -7.03 20.50 -30.76
C MET A 273 -7.67 19.14 -31.05
N ASN A 274 -8.57 19.04 -32.02
CA ASN A 274 -9.18 17.75 -32.42
C ASN A 274 -8.13 16.77 -32.95
N ARG A 275 -7.15 17.26 -33.69
CA ARG A 275 -6.04 16.43 -34.22
C ARG A 275 -5.12 15.96 -33.09
N VAL A 276 -4.83 16.80 -32.09
CA VAL A 276 -4.11 16.40 -30.87
C VAL A 276 -4.85 15.27 -30.15
N VAL A 277 -6.17 15.43 -29.94
CA VAL A 277 -7.00 14.36 -29.36
C VAL A 277 -6.96 13.08 -30.17
N THR A 278 -6.98 13.19 -31.50
CA THR A 278 -6.87 12.03 -32.39
C THR A 278 -5.52 11.32 -32.28
N ALA A 279 -4.43 12.08 -32.19
CA ALA A 279 -3.09 11.52 -31.99
C ALA A 279 -2.96 10.81 -30.64
N LEU A 280 -3.47 11.43 -29.57
CA LEU A 280 -3.47 10.81 -28.24
C LEU A 280 -4.32 9.54 -28.19
N ASN A 281 -5.47 9.51 -28.88
CA ASN A 281 -6.35 8.35 -28.91
C ASN A 281 -5.83 7.21 -29.81
N ALA A 282 -4.81 7.43 -30.62
CA ALA A 282 -4.20 6.39 -31.46
C ALA A 282 -3.68 5.21 -30.61
N ILE A 283 -3.25 5.47 -29.39
CA ILE A 283 -2.74 4.45 -28.45
C ILE A 283 -3.86 3.62 -27.82
N ARG A 284 -5.14 3.98 -28.01
CA ARG A 284 -6.29 3.32 -27.35
C ARG A 284 -6.10 3.18 -25.84
N MET A 285 -5.93 4.28 -25.14
CA MET A 285 -5.71 4.33 -23.70
C MET A 285 -6.76 3.51 -22.89
N ASN A 286 -7.96 3.34 -23.41
CA ASN A 286 -9.06 2.62 -22.77
C ASN A 286 -9.23 1.18 -23.31
N ASP A 287 -8.22 0.57 -23.92
CA ASP A 287 -8.29 -0.84 -24.32
C ASP A 287 -8.42 -1.72 -23.06
N PRO A 288 -9.51 -2.51 -22.89
CA PRO A 288 -9.76 -3.26 -21.66
C PRO A 288 -8.72 -4.35 -21.38
N ASP A 289 -8.13 -4.94 -22.42
CA ASP A 289 -7.13 -5.98 -22.25
C ASP A 289 -5.80 -5.38 -21.83
N ARG A 290 -5.35 -4.32 -22.49
CA ARG A 290 -4.15 -3.58 -22.10
C ARG A 290 -4.26 -3.02 -20.67
N LEU A 291 -5.36 -2.32 -20.38
CA LEU A 291 -5.62 -1.77 -19.06
C LEU A 291 -5.65 -2.87 -17.97
N GLY A 292 -6.27 -4.02 -18.30
CA GLY A 292 -6.34 -5.14 -17.36
C GLY A 292 -5.01 -5.82 -17.12
N ASP A 293 -4.17 -5.96 -18.16
CA ASP A 293 -2.83 -6.54 -18.03
C ASP A 293 -1.88 -5.60 -17.29
N TRP A 294 -1.92 -4.29 -17.59
CA TRP A 294 -1.19 -3.29 -16.82
C TRP A 294 -1.62 -3.31 -15.36
N PHE A 295 -2.92 -3.22 -15.06
CA PHE A 295 -3.39 -3.19 -13.68
C PHE A 295 -3.02 -4.46 -12.90
N GLY A 296 -3.08 -5.63 -13.56
CA GLY A 296 -2.65 -6.90 -12.95
C GLY A 296 -1.18 -6.87 -12.53
N ARG A 297 -0.29 -6.37 -13.38
CA ARG A 297 1.14 -6.18 -13.03
C ARG A 297 1.31 -5.14 -11.92
N PHE A 298 0.72 -3.96 -12.08
CA PHE A 298 0.78 -2.86 -11.12
C PHE A 298 0.37 -3.28 -9.70
N ILE A 299 -0.80 -3.95 -9.57
CA ILE A 299 -1.36 -4.27 -8.25
C ILE A 299 -0.63 -5.42 -7.56
N THR A 300 0.09 -6.24 -8.31
CA THR A 300 0.91 -7.33 -7.75
C THR A 300 2.36 -6.92 -7.49
N THR A 301 2.82 -5.78 -8.01
CA THR A 301 4.13 -5.24 -7.70
C THR A 301 4.14 -4.71 -6.28
N TYR A 302 5.10 -5.16 -5.48
CA TYR A 302 5.31 -4.68 -4.12
C TYR A 302 6.50 -3.71 -4.12
N ARG A 303 6.25 -2.46 -3.73
CA ARG A 303 7.24 -1.38 -3.87
C ARG A 303 8.13 -1.16 -2.63
N ALA A 304 7.70 -1.68 -1.47
CA ALA A 304 8.36 -1.45 -0.20
C ALA A 304 9.30 -2.59 0.23
N ALA A 305 9.36 -3.69 -0.52
CA ALA A 305 10.24 -4.81 -0.25
C ALA A 305 11.42 -4.82 -1.19
N GLY A 306 12.53 -5.35 -0.72
CA GLY A 306 13.63 -5.74 -1.58
C GLY A 306 13.19 -6.68 -2.70
N GLU A 307 13.98 -6.81 -3.74
CA GLU A 307 13.70 -7.76 -4.82
C GLU A 307 13.81 -9.19 -4.29
N VAL A 308 12.82 -10.02 -4.64
CA VAL A 308 12.89 -11.46 -4.39
C VAL A 308 13.95 -12.04 -5.32
N MET A 309 15.03 -12.52 -4.75
CA MET A 309 16.12 -13.12 -5.51
C MET A 309 16.00 -14.65 -5.47
N PRO A 310 16.22 -15.36 -6.60
CA PRO A 310 16.26 -16.79 -6.57
C PRO A 310 17.50 -17.27 -5.79
N SER A 311 17.32 -18.20 -4.86
CA SER A 311 18.41 -18.82 -4.07
C SER A 311 19.34 -19.72 -4.90
N GLY A 312 19.01 -19.94 -6.18
CA GLY A 312 19.76 -20.79 -7.11
C GLY A 312 18.98 -21.07 -8.39
N PRO A 313 19.51 -21.89 -9.28
CA PRO A 313 18.81 -22.31 -10.50
C PRO A 313 17.54 -23.09 -10.14
N ALA A 314 16.41 -22.74 -10.75
CA ALA A 314 15.16 -23.48 -10.56
C ALA A 314 15.32 -24.95 -10.99
N PRO A 315 14.87 -25.93 -10.19
CA PRO A 315 14.91 -27.34 -10.57
C PRO A 315 14.03 -27.60 -11.81
N SER A 316 14.43 -28.55 -12.63
CA SER A 316 13.66 -28.98 -13.81
C SER A 316 12.28 -29.55 -13.42
N PRO A 317 11.30 -29.59 -14.31
CA PRO A 317 10.00 -30.20 -14.04
C PRO A 317 10.06 -31.67 -13.60
N GLU A 318 11.06 -32.43 -14.04
CA GLU A 318 11.32 -33.79 -13.63
C GLU A 318 11.84 -33.85 -12.19
N GLU A 319 12.80 -33.01 -11.83
CA GLU A 319 13.31 -32.88 -10.45
C GLU A 319 12.23 -32.43 -9.48
N ILE A 320 11.40 -31.44 -9.86
CA ILE A 320 10.21 -31.02 -9.08
C ILE A 320 9.28 -32.23 -8.84
N THR A 321 8.98 -32.98 -9.90
CA THR A 321 8.08 -34.13 -9.79
C THR A 321 8.64 -35.20 -8.85
N THR A 322 9.96 -35.45 -8.87
CA THR A 322 10.65 -36.38 -7.99
C THR A 322 10.61 -35.88 -6.54
N ALA A 323 11.00 -34.64 -6.28
CA ALA A 323 11.00 -34.07 -4.94
C ALA A 323 9.60 -34.08 -4.29
N LEU A 324 8.57 -33.74 -5.06
CA LEU A 324 7.19 -33.79 -4.57
C LEU A 324 6.70 -35.23 -4.32
N ALA A 325 7.21 -36.22 -5.04
CA ALA A 325 6.91 -37.63 -4.78
C ALA A 325 7.59 -38.17 -3.50
N GLU A 326 8.66 -37.50 -3.08
CA GLU A 326 9.39 -37.77 -1.82
C GLU A 326 8.79 -37.04 -0.62
N GLY A 327 7.72 -36.25 -0.80
CA GLY A 327 7.02 -35.55 0.29
C GLY A 327 7.32 -34.08 0.38
N MET A 328 8.24 -33.54 -0.45
CA MET A 328 8.50 -32.10 -0.52
C MET A 328 7.26 -31.32 -1.00
N LEU A 329 7.23 -30.02 -0.72
CA LEU A 329 6.19 -29.09 -1.17
C LEU A 329 6.79 -27.98 -2.05
N LEU A 330 5.96 -27.43 -2.93
CA LEU A 330 6.24 -26.13 -3.54
C LEU A 330 5.61 -25.05 -2.68
N GLU A 331 6.40 -24.12 -2.21
CA GLU A 331 5.94 -23.01 -1.41
C GLU A 331 6.14 -21.67 -2.14
N ARG A 332 5.12 -20.82 -2.07
CA ARG A 332 5.17 -19.47 -2.61
C ARG A 332 5.93 -18.56 -1.64
N HIS A 333 6.90 -17.81 -2.18
CA HIS A 333 7.63 -16.81 -1.41
C HIS A 333 6.65 -15.80 -0.74
N PRO A 334 6.82 -15.44 0.54
CA PRO A 334 5.92 -14.53 1.26
C PRO A 334 5.70 -13.18 0.58
N TRP A 335 6.70 -12.65 -0.07
CA TRP A 335 6.64 -11.39 -0.83
C TRP A 335 5.98 -11.53 -2.22
N ALA A 336 5.70 -12.74 -2.69
CA ALA A 336 5.06 -12.97 -3.97
C ALA A 336 3.55 -12.71 -3.89
N ARG A 337 3.12 -11.58 -4.41
CA ARG A 337 1.71 -11.19 -4.48
C ARG A 337 1.09 -11.69 -5.78
N LEU A 338 0.08 -12.55 -5.70
CA LEU A 338 -0.59 -13.13 -6.85
C LEU A 338 -1.99 -12.55 -7.05
N ALA A 339 -2.32 -12.26 -8.30
CA ALA A 339 -3.68 -11.96 -8.76
C ALA A 339 -3.90 -12.58 -10.13
N TRP A 340 -5.15 -12.76 -10.54
CA TRP A 340 -5.46 -13.26 -11.88
C TRP A 340 -6.71 -12.62 -12.45
N ARG A 341 -6.80 -12.54 -13.77
CA ARG A 341 -8.02 -12.14 -14.47
C ARG A 341 -8.36 -13.11 -15.60
N ARG A 342 -9.63 -13.13 -15.99
CA ARG A 342 -10.04 -13.81 -17.21
C ARG A 342 -9.54 -13.03 -18.42
N ALA A 343 -9.00 -13.75 -19.40
CA ALA A 343 -8.64 -13.22 -20.71
C ALA A 343 -9.58 -13.80 -21.78
N THR A 344 -9.53 -13.29 -22.99
CA THR A 344 -10.32 -13.81 -24.14
C THR A 344 -10.11 -15.31 -24.35
N ARG A 345 -8.91 -15.82 -24.07
CA ARG A 345 -8.58 -17.26 -24.06
C ARG A 345 -7.85 -17.62 -22.76
N GLY A 346 -8.55 -18.27 -21.82
CA GLY A 346 -7.98 -18.70 -20.54
C GLY A 346 -7.95 -17.59 -19.50
N ALA A 347 -6.80 -17.43 -18.86
CA ALA A 347 -6.54 -16.44 -17.83
C ALA A 347 -5.12 -15.87 -17.98
N ARG A 348 -4.90 -14.69 -17.37
CA ARG A 348 -3.60 -14.14 -17.04
C ARG A 348 -3.41 -14.25 -15.53
N LEU A 349 -2.32 -14.86 -15.10
CA LEU A 349 -1.83 -14.82 -13.74
C LEU A 349 -0.76 -13.74 -13.65
N TYR A 350 -0.85 -12.90 -12.62
CA TYR A 350 0.11 -11.84 -12.33
C TYR A 350 0.82 -12.17 -11.02
N CYS A 351 2.12 -11.94 -10.99
CA CYS A 351 2.96 -12.11 -9.81
C CYS A 351 4.08 -11.07 -9.85
N SER A 352 4.11 -10.18 -8.88
CA SER A 352 5.21 -9.20 -8.73
C SER A 352 5.60 -8.53 -10.05
N GLY A 353 4.62 -8.02 -10.78
CA GLY A 353 4.81 -7.35 -12.07
C GLY A 353 4.90 -8.24 -13.31
N LEU A 354 5.05 -9.56 -13.15
CA LEU A 354 5.01 -10.52 -14.26
C LEU A 354 3.59 -10.84 -14.68
N ASP A 355 3.40 -11.25 -15.94
CA ASP A 355 2.14 -11.81 -16.42
C ASP A 355 2.35 -13.13 -17.18
N ILE A 356 1.52 -14.12 -16.86
CA ILE A 356 1.64 -15.49 -17.40
C ILE A 356 0.28 -15.95 -17.91
N ALA A 357 0.22 -16.33 -19.19
CA ALA A 357 -0.99 -16.87 -19.80
C ALA A 357 -1.15 -18.37 -19.47
N MET A 358 -2.32 -18.75 -18.91
CA MET A 358 -2.61 -20.13 -18.56
C MET A 358 -4.11 -20.44 -18.56
N PRO A 359 -4.53 -21.72 -18.40
CA PRO A 359 -5.92 -22.05 -18.18
C PRO A 359 -6.48 -21.44 -16.89
N VAL A 360 -7.77 -21.09 -16.88
CA VAL A 360 -8.43 -20.48 -15.71
C VAL A 360 -8.28 -21.33 -14.44
N LYS A 361 -8.40 -22.66 -14.57
CA LYS A 361 -8.27 -23.56 -13.42
C LYS A 361 -6.88 -23.53 -12.78
N ASP A 362 -5.85 -23.38 -13.60
CA ASP A 362 -4.46 -23.31 -13.11
C ASP A 362 -4.22 -21.98 -12.40
N ALA A 363 -4.62 -20.86 -13.01
CA ALA A 363 -4.52 -19.54 -12.39
C ALA A 363 -5.27 -19.48 -11.06
N GLN A 364 -6.48 -20.05 -10.99
CA GLN A 364 -7.25 -20.15 -9.74
C GLN A 364 -6.53 -20.97 -8.67
N ARG A 365 -5.96 -22.11 -9.06
CA ARG A 365 -5.24 -22.99 -8.12
C ARG A 365 -3.99 -22.31 -7.57
N LEU A 366 -3.16 -21.74 -8.44
CA LEU A 366 -1.93 -21.06 -8.04
C LEU A 366 -2.22 -19.84 -7.15
N ALA A 367 -3.24 -19.05 -7.48
CA ALA A 367 -3.60 -17.89 -6.67
C ALA A 367 -4.21 -18.26 -5.30
N ALA A 368 -4.91 -19.42 -5.22
CA ALA A 368 -5.62 -19.83 -4.00
C ALA A 368 -4.72 -20.52 -2.96
N HIS A 369 -3.61 -21.14 -3.38
CA HIS A 369 -2.79 -21.96 -2.50
C HIS A 369 -1.36 -21.40 -2.42
N GLU A 370 -0.85 -21.28 -1.22
CA GLU A 370 0.55 -20.89 -0.97
C GLU A 370 1.47 -22.09 -1.08
N ARG A 371 1.02 -23.27 -0.65
CA ARG A 371 1.73 -24.52 -0.74
C ARG A 371 1.05 -25.47 -1.72
N LEU A 372 1.84 -26.19 -2.52
CA LEU A 372 1.35 -27.15 -3.50
C LEU A 372 2.06 -28.48 -3.30
N ASP A 373 1.29 -29.54 -3.16
CA ASP A 373 1.76 -30.92 -3.09
C ASP A 373 1.88 -31.58 -4.48
N ALA A 374 2.29 -32.85 -4.50
CA ALA A 374 2.38 -33.65 -5.72
C ALA A 374 1.04 -33.78 -6.47
N ALA A 375 -0.10 -33.78 -5.77
CA ALA A 375 -1.40 -33.89 -6.41
C ALA A 375 -1.81 -32.56 -7.07
N ALA A 376 -1.54 -31.44 -6.41
CA ALA A 376 -1.74 -30.11 -6.94
C ALA A 376 -0.88 -29.84 -8.19
N TRP A 377 0.42 -30.21 -8.14
CA TRP A 377 1.33 -30.12 -9.29
C TRP A 377 0.88 -30.94 -10.49
N ARG A 378 0.56 -32.24 -10.29
CA ARG A 378 0.06 -33.12 -11.35
C ARG A 378 -1.30 -32.65 -11.91
N GLY A 379 -2.09 -31.95 -11.11
CA GLY A 379 -3.37 -31.40 -11.53
C GLY A 379 -3.28 -30.10 -12.33
N LEU A 380 -2.09 -29.51 -12.48
CA LEU A 380 -1.85 -28.40 -13.40
C LEU A 380 -1.74 -28.91 -14.84
N SER A 381 -2.17 -28.10 -15.80
CA SER A 381 -1.87 -28.36 -17.22
C SER A 381 -0.39 -28.13 -17.51
N ALA A 382 0.11 -28.57 -18.65
CA ALA A 382 1.48 -28.29 -19.09
C ALA A 382 1.81 -26.78 -19.09
N LYS A 383 0.84 -25.92 -19.47
CA LYS A 383 1.01 -24.45 -19.36
C LYS A 383 1.04 -23.95 -17.93
N GLY A 384 0.26 -24.55 -17.03
CA GLY A 384 0.27 -24.22 -15.61
C GLY A 384 1.61 -24.59 -14.96
N GLN A 385 2.14 -25.77 -15.24
CA GLN A 385 3.47 -26.23 -14.78
C GLN A 385 4.58 -25.33 -15.34
N GLN A 386 4.54 -25.00 -16.63
CA GLN A 386 5.49 -24.09 -17.24
C GLN A 386 5.44 -22.69 -16.61
N GLY A 387 4.24 -22.19 -16.34
CA GLY A 387 4.06 -20.90 -15.69
C GLY A 387 4.59 -20.89 -14.26
N LEU A 388 4.32 -21.96 -13.47
CA LEU A 388 4.86 -22.08 -12.13
C LEU A 388 6.40 -22.20 -12.15
N HIS A 389 6.95 -22.97 -13.07
CA HIS A 389 8.40 -23.07 -13.24
C HIS A 389 9.03 -21.70 -13.58
N ALA A 390 8.38 -20.89 -14.40
CA ALA A 390 8.84 -19.52 -14.68
C ALA A 390 8.83 -18.63 -13.43
N LEU A 391 7.86 -18.82 -12.52
CA LEU A 391 7.84 -18.13 -11.22
C LEU A 391 8.98 -18.62 -10.31
N MET A 392 9.31 -19.91 -10.34
CA MET A 392 10.44 -20.47 -9.59
C MET A 392 11.79 -19.90 -10.09
N GLN A 393 11.94 -19.70 -11.40
CA GLN A 393 13.14 -19.08 -11.97
C GLN A 393 13.37 -17.64 -11.47
N GLN A 394 12.33 -16.98 -10.98
CA GLN A 394 12.37 -15.65 -10.40
C GLN A 394 12.35 -15.65 -8.86
N GLY A 395 12.46 -16.83 -8.23
CA GLY A 395 12.44 -16.94 -6.77
C GLY A 395 11.05 -16.88 -6.11
N TYR A 396 9.97 -16.75 -6.89
CA TYR A 396 8.61 -16.61 -6.31
C TYR A 396 7.99 -17.92 -5.84
N TYR A 397 8.61 -19.06 -6.13
CA TYR A 397 8.29 -20.36 -5.58
C TYR A 397 9.57 -21.17 -5.39
N GLN A 398 9.61 -21.96 -4.35
CA GLN A 398 10.71 -22.87 -4.02
C GLN A 398 10.21 -24.24 -3.63
N VAL A 399 11.08 -25.25 -3.71
CA VAL A 399 10.85 -26.59 -3.14
C VAL A 399 11.29 -26.54 -1.68
N ILE A 400 10.41 -26.94 -0.77
CA ILE A 400 10.72 -26.98 0.67
C ILE A 400 10.47 -28.37 1.22
N ASP A 401 11.22 -28.73 2.25
CA ASP A 401 10.92 -29.86 3.12
C ASP A 401 9.94 -29.39 4.20
N PRO A 402 8.69 -29.89 4.24
CA PRO A 402 7.73 -29.49 5.27
C PRO A 402 8.11 -29.93 6.69
N ASP A 403 9.00 -30.91 6.82
CA ASP A 403 9.48 -31.46 8.09
C ASP A 403 10.84 -30.85 8.49
N TYR A 404 11.40 -29.94 7.71
CA TYR A 404 12.65 -29.26 8.05
C TYR A 404 12.36 -28.21 9.12
N GLU A 405 12.90 -28.42 10.31
CA GLU A 405 13.00 -27.41 11.36
C GLU A 405 14.38 -26.76 11.23
N GLU A 406 14.43 -25.44 11.04
CA GLU A 406 15.70 -24.72 11.09
C GLU A 406 16.37 -24.97 12.45
N PRO A 407 17.65 -25.38 12.48
CA PRO A 407 18.37 -25.50 13.76
C PRO A 407 18.37 -24.12 14.44
N GLU A 408 18.07 -24.09 15.75
CA GLU A 408 17.95 -22.86 16.55
C GLU A 408 19.23 -21.98 16.59
N ASP A 409 20.36 -22.44 16.02
CA ASP A 409 21.68 -21.81 16.15
C ASP A 409 22.33 -21.32 14.84
N GLU A 410 21.69 -21.39 13.67
CA GLU A 410 22.26 -20.87 12.42
C GLU A 410 21.31 -19.85 11.76
N GLN A 411 21.17 -18.70 12.35
CA GLN A 411 20.78 -17.50 11.61
C GLN A 411 22.01 -16.95 10.89
N ASP A 412 22.37 -17.56 9.77
CA ASP A 412 23.18 -16.85 8.79
C ASP A 412 22.30 -15.71 8.23
N PRO A 413 22.74 -14.45 8.34
CA PRO A 413 21.99 -13.34 7.77
C PRO A 413 21.91 -13.58 6.26
N VAL A 414 20.70 -13.75 5.75
CA VAL A 414 20.44 -13.66 4.32
C VAL A 414 21.01 -12.31 3.90
N GLU A 415 22.09 -12.29 3.12
CA GLU A 415 22.60 -11.08 2.48
C GLU A 415 21.50 -10.52 1.57
N VAL A 416 20.58 -9.77 2.15
CA VAL A 416 19.78 -8.82 1.40
C VAL A 416 20.73 -7.68 1.07
N VAL A 417 21.36 -7.79 -0.10
CA VAL A 417 22.20 -6.72 -0.64
C VAL A 417 21.37 -5.44 -0.62
N ALA A 418 21.84 -4.49 0.17
CA ALA A 418 21.19 -3.23 0.46
C ALA A 418 21.00 -2.38 -0.82
N ALA A 419 19.84 -2.51 -1.44
CA ALA A 419 19.34 -1.50 -2.37
C ALA A 419 18.76 -0.27 -1.61
N VAL A 420 18.76 -0.32 -0.27
CA VAL A 420 18.18 0.75 0.58
C VAL A 420 19.06 2.00 0.61
N ASP A 421 20.39 1.88 0.43
CA ASP A 421 21.28 3.04 0.43
C ASP A 421 21.13 3.96 -0.80
N GLN A 422 20.57 3.48 -1.90
CA GLN A 422 20.39 4.31 -3.09
C GLN A 422 19.09 5.15 -3.07
N VAL A 423 18.06 4.71 -2.36
CA VAL A 423 16.80 5.47 -2.27
C VAL A 423 16.87 6.55 -1.21
N GLN A 424 17.59 6.33 -0.13
CA GLN A 424 17.78 7.33 0.94
C GLN A 424 18.70 8.47 0.53
N GLN A 425 19.65 8.22 -0.38
CA GLN A 425 20.51 9.28 -0.95
C GLN A 425 19.78 10.17 -1.96
N ILE A 426 18.64 9.74 -2.50
CA ILE A 426 17.85 10.56 -3.42
C ILE A 426 16.95 11.53 -2.66
N ASP A 427 16.45 11.17 -1.48
CA ASP A 427 15.60 12.06 -0.67
C ASP A 427 16.41 13.14 0.08
N ASP A 428 17.67 12.86 0.47
CA ASP A 428 18.56 13.86 1.10
C ASP A 428 19.23 14.82 0.09
N ALA A 429 19.15 14.54 -1.21
CA ALA A 429 19.79 15.37 -2.25
C ALA A 429 18.93 16.55 -2.73
N PHE A 430 17.74 16.75 -2.18
CA PHE A 430 16.84 17.83 -2.61
C PHE A 430 16.91 19.12 -1.78
N ASP A 431 17.85 19.25 -0.83
CA ASP A 431 17.85 20.43 0.06
C ASP A 431 19.03 21.40 -0.09
N ASP A 432 19.95 21.30 -1.02
CA ASP A 432 20.92 22.38 -1.31
C ASP A 432 21.56 22.25 -2.70
N GLY A 433 21.25 23.17 -3.55
CA GLY A 433 21.93 23.72 -4.76
C GLY A 433 22.96 22.84 -5.48
N VAL A 434 22.72 22.58 -6.77
CA VAL A 434 23.62 22.03 -7.80
C VAL A 434 24.49 20.85 -7.37
N HIS A 435 24.05 19.65 -7.66
CA HIS A 435 24.87 18.45 -7.52
C HIS A 435 25.07 17.73 -8.86
N GLU A 436 26.32 17.44 -9.19
CA GLU A 436 26.68 16.52 -10.25
C GLU A 436 26.66 15.09 -9.68
N VAL A 437 25.85 14.23 -10.26
CA VAL A 437 25.85 12.79 -9.94
C VAL A 437 26.60 12.06 -11.06
N THR A 438 27.71 11.44 -10.73
CA THR A 438 28.48 10.60 -11.64
C THR A 438 28.12 9.14 -11.39
N VAL A 439 27.51 8.47 -12.36
CA VAL A 439 27.21 7.04 -12.30
C VAL A 439 28.24 6.29 -13.15
N HIS A 440 28.92 5.33 -12.55
CA HIS A 440 29.85 4.43 -13.25
C HIS A 440 29.18 3.08 -13.50
N GLU A 441 28.79 2.80 -14.73
CA GLU A 441 28.38 1.48 -15.18
C GLU A 441 29.28 1.05 -16.35
N GLU A 442 29.98 -0.06 -16.21
CA GLU A 442 30.78 -0.76 -17.22
C GLU A 442 31.51 0.11 -18.24
N GLY A 443 32.30 1.10 -17.76
CA GLY A 443 33.24 1.85 -18.62
C GLY A 443 32.61 3.03 -19.37
N VAL A 444 31.41 3.44 -19.02
CA VAL A 444 30.78 4.67 -19.55
C VAL A 444 30.51 5.61 -18.37
N GLU A 445 31.09 6.81 -18.47
CA GLU A 445 30.88 7.89 -17.51
C GLU A 445 29.74 8.78 -18.03
N VAL A 446 28.62 8.83 -17.31
CA VAL A 446 27.48 9.71 -17.63
C VAL A 446 27.37 10.75 -16.52
N VAL A 447 27.61 12.02 -16.87
CA VAL A 447 27.44 13.15 -15.96
C VAL A 447 26.09 13.79 -16.28
N VAL A 448 25.20 13.82 -15.31
CA VAL A 448 23.90 14.50 -15.42
C VAL A 448 23.93 15.71 -14.48
N SER A 449 23.90 16.92 -15.05
CA SER A 449 23.80 18.19 -14.33
C SER A 449 22.38 18.72 -14.37
N PHE A 450 21.86 19.10 -13.22
CA PHE A 450 20.57 19.78 -13.10
C PHE A 450 20.81 21.24 -12.67
N GLU A 451 20.42 22.20 -13.49
CA GLU A 451 20.41 23.62 -13.13
C GLU A 451 19.03 23.97 -12.55
N HIS A 452 19.01 24.47 -11.33
CA HIS A 452 17.83 25.10 -10.74
C HIS A 452 17.87 26.59 -11.05
N ASP A 453 16.87 27.10 -11.73
CA ASP A 453 16.68 28.51 -12.03
C ASP A 453 16.15 29.22 -10.76
N GLU A 454 17.06 29.68 -9.93
CA GLU A 454 16.74 30.59 -8.82
C GLU A 454 16.27 31.93 -9.40
N ARG A 455 14.98 32.19 -9.29
CA ARG A 455 14.49 33.57 -9.41
C ARG A 455 14.75 34.29 -8.11
N ASP A 456 15.74 35.15 -8.13
CA ASP A 456 16.06 36.13 -7.11
C ASP A 456 14.83 36.87 -6.61
N GLU A 457 14.46 36.64 -5.35
CA GLU A 457 13.72 37.60 -4.53
C GLU A 457 14.72 38.39 -3.71
N ASP A 458 15.38 39.41 -4.35
CA ASP A 458 16.10 40.42 -3.61
C ASP A 458 15.30 41.69 -3.47
N GLU A 459 15.10 42.02 -2.22
CA GLU A 459 15.03 43.33 -1.56
C GLU A 459 14.72 44.55 -2.44
N ASP A 460 13.62 45.25 -2.12
CA ASP A 460 13.64 46.70 -2.07
C ASP A 460 12.76 47.23 -0.92
N GLN A 461 13.42 47.66 0.15
CA GLN A 461 12.93 48.65 1.09
C GLN A 461 13.25 50.00 0.46
N ASP A 462 12.30 50.83 0.04
CA ASP A 462 12.12 52.17 0.52
C ASP A 462 10.98 52.95 -0.23
N ALA A 463 10.15 53.60 0.57
CA ALA A 463 9.44 54.84 0.39
C ALA A 463 8.70 55.22 -0.93
N GLY A 464 7.40 55.52 -0.83
CA GLY A 464 6.80 56.53 -1.67
C GLY A 464 5.34 56.37 -2.04
N ASP A 465 4.48 57.11 -1.38
CA ASP A 465 3.13 57.49 -1.68
C ASP A 465 2.77 57.55 -3.17
N GLY A 466 1.71 56.89 -3.61
CA GLY A 466 1.21 57.04 -4.97
C GLY A 466 -0.02 56.19 -5.29
N ALA A 467 -1.17 56.79 -5.31
CA ALA A 467 -2.48 56.23 -5.63
C ALA A 467 -2.51 55.41 -6.93
N VAL A 468 -3.07 54.20 -6.87
CA VAL A 468 -3.36 53.36 -8.03
C VAL A 468 -4.83 53.49 -8.41
N PRO A 469 -5.20 53.75 -9.69
CA PRO A 469 -6.58 53.71 -10.14
C PRO A 469 -7.06 52.30 -10.41
N ALA A 470 -8.30 52.04 -10.01
CA ALA A 470 -9.02 50.76 -10.19
C ALA A 470 -9.21 50.39 -11.67
N ALA A 471 -8.97 49.14 -12.01
CA ALA A 471 -9.34 48.55 -13.30
C ALA A 471 -10.84 48.15 -13.33
N PRO A 472 -11.50 48.20 -14.49
CA PRO A 472 -12.95 48.02 -14.59
C PRO A 472 -13.36 46.52 -14.59
N VAL A 473 -14.42 46.26 -13.85
CA VAL A 473 -15.16 44.99 -13.83
C VAL A 473 -15.98 44.84 -15.09
N VAL A 474 -15.78 43.72 -15.82
CA VAL A 474 -16.64 43.36 -16.96
C VAL A 474 -17.76 42.43 -16.48
N PRO A 475 -19.03 42.67 -16.75
CA PRO A 475 -20.14 41.82 -16.32
C PRO A 475 -20.32 40.61 -17.24
N VAL A 476 -20.51 39.44 -16.63
CA VAL A 476 -20.86 38.19 -17.32
C VAL A 476 -22.32 38.22 -17.72
N GLY A 477 -22.59 38.24 -19.02
CA GLY A 477 -23.92 38.15 -19.61
C GLY A 477 -24.52 36.75 -19.51
N LYS A 478 -25.74 36.63 -19.03
CA LYS A 478 -26.60 35.46 -19.13
C LYS A 478 -27.05 35.24 -20.58
N ALA A 479 -26.73 34.11 -21.16
CA ALA A 479 -27.41 33.64 -22.36
C ALA A 479 -28.59 32.73 -21.99
N ARG A 480 -29.76 33.08 -22.46
CA ARG A 480 -30.96 32.23 -22.57
C ARG A 480 -31.02 31.73 -24.01
N GLY A 481 -31.37 30.46 -24.17
CA GLY A 481 -31.71 29.84 -25.43
C GLY A 481 -31.54 28.35 -25.32
#